data_3873f83b682c454266d74318dfb54870
#
_entry.id   3873f83b682c454266d74318dfb54870
#
_cell.length_a   1.000
_cell.length_b   1.000
_cell.length_c   1.000
_cell.angle_alpha   90.00
_cell.angle_beta   90.00
_cell.angle_gamma   90.00
#
_symmetry.space_group_name_H-M   'P 1'
#
loop_
_entity.id
_entity.type
_entity.pdbx_description
1 polymer ?
#
loop_
_entity_poly.entity_id
_entity_poly.type
_entity_poly.pdbx_seq_one_letter_code
_entity_poly.pdbx_strand_id
1 'polypeptide(L)'
;YASVEGANPSDLLLFVNDYNLESDWDQNHKVKSLVEWIKIWEAKGKELGWNTKIDGIGTQMHISYYENEQIQQSKKNAIENMFKIMAASGKLVRVSELDMGYVDANGKTVTTEMLQKLPIAERLAKEKAMGDFYKWIIQKYFEIVPTAQQYGITQWCITDSPADSGWRKGEPVGLWTLDYQRKPAYAGFAEGLQ
;
A
#
# COMPACT_ATOMS: atom_id res chain seq x y z
N TYR A 1 1.01 15.95 23.15
CA TYR A 1 0.95 17.06 22.17
C TYR A 1 0.31 18.31 22.79
N ALA A 2 -0.87 18.21 23.40
CA ALA A 2 -1.58 19.33 24.01
C ALA A 2 -0.80 20.04 25.15
N SER A 3 0.18 19.37 25.75
CA SER A 3 1.03 19.94 26.82
C SER A 3 2.26 20.68 26.28
N VAL A 4 2.50 20.68 24.97
CA VAL A 4 3.60 21.43 24.35
C VAL A 4 3.17 22.89 24.18
N GLU A 5 3.97 23.83 24.71
CA GLU A 5 3.68 25.26 24.59
C GLU A 5 3.58 25.67 23.11
N GLY A 6 2.53 26.39 22.75
CA GLY A 6 2.25 26.83 21.40
C GLY A 6 1.68 25.75 20.45
N ALA A 7 1.49 24.51 20.91
CA ALA A 7 0.85 23.47 20.10
C ALA A 7 -0.67 23.67 20.11
N ASN A 8 -1.28 23.57 18.93
CA ASN A 8 -2.72 23.58 18.76
C ASN A 8 -3.20 22.15 18.42
N PRO A 9 -4.03 21.51 19.27
CA PRO A 9 -4.56 20.17 18.97
C PRO A 9 -5.27 20.06 17.63
N SER A 10 -5.82 21.14 17.09
CA SER A 10 -6.47 21.15 15.76
C SER A 10 -5.48 20.99 14.60
N ASP A 11 -4.18 21.22 14.82
CA ASP A 11 -3.15 21.06 13.80
C ASP A 11 -2.73 19.58 13.63
N LEU A 12 -3.12 18.74 14.60
CA LEU A 12 -2.84 17.31 14.57
C LEU A 12 -3.81 16.60 13.62
N LEU A 13 -3.28 15.91 12.61
CA LEU A 13 -4.05 15.07 11.71
C LEU A 13 -4.12 13.64 12.24
N LEU A 14 -5.33 13.14 12.43
CA LEU A 14 -5.59 11.82 12.99
C LEU A 14 -6.01 10.84 11.87
N PHE A 15 -5.25 9.77 11.73
CA PHE A 15 -5.50 8.72 10.74
C PHE A 15 -5.91 7.42 11.41
N VAL A 16 -6.90 6.74 10.82
CA VAL A 16 -7.12 5.31 11.06
C VAL A 16 -6.33 4.55 10.00
N ASN A 17 -5.39 3.70 10.43
CA ASN A 17 -4.53 2.92 9.54
C ASN A 17 -4.79 1.44 9.72
N ASP A 18 -5.01 0.71 8.61
CA ASP A 18 -5.29 -0.72 8.66
C ASP A 18 -4.67 -1.46 7.45
N TYR A 19 -4.56 -2.78 7.56
CA TYR A 19 -4.02 -3.66 6.53
C TYR A 19 -5.14 -4.36 5.73
N ASN A 20 -4.81 -4.88 4.55
CA ASN A 20 -5.74 -5.60 3.65
C ASN A 20 -7.01 -4.81 3.28
N LEU A 21 -6.95 -3.49 3.22
CA LEU A 21 -8.08 -2.68 2.72
C LEU A 21 -8.29 -2.86 1.22
N GLU A 22 -7.23 -3.25 0.50
CA GLU A 22 -7.18 -3.58 -0.92
C GLU A 22 -7.58 -5.02 -1.26
N SER A 23 -8.07 -5.80 -0.28
CA SER A 23 -8.36 -7.23 -0.48
C SER A 23 -9.50 -7.47 -1.47
N ASP A 24 -9.29 -8.43 -2.39
CA ASP A 24 -10.26 -8.85 -3.39
C ASP A 24 -11.19 -9.98 -2.90
N TRP A 25 -10.67 -10.83 -1.99
CA TRP A 25 -11.39 -12.01 -1.47
C TRP A 25 -12.65 -11.66 -0.69
N ASP A 26 -12.72 -10.46 -0.10
CA ASP A 26 -13.89 -9.94 0.60
C ASP A 26 -14.65 -8.85 -0.18
N GLN A 27 -14.31 -8.66 -1.46
CA GLN A 27 -14.90 -7.64 -2.34
C GLN A 27 -14.80 -6.22 -1.77
N ASN A 28 -13.65 -5.90 -1.16
CA ASN A 28 -13.39 -4.65 -0.46
C ASN A 28 -14.37 -4.38 0.72
N HIS A 29 -14.92 -5.42 1.33
CA HIS A 29 -15.84 -5.26 2.47
C HIS A 29 -15.15 -4.57 3.64
N LYS A 30 -13.87 -4.89 3.89
CA LYS A 30 -13.11 -4.31 5.01
C LYS A 30 -13.00 -2.78 4.89
N VAL A 31 -12.63 -2.24 3.74
CA VAL A 31 -12.54 -0.78 3.58
C VAL A 31 -13.91 -0.10 3.63
N LYS A 32 -14.96 -0.72 3.09
CA LYS A 32 -16.33 -0.21 3.19
C LYS A 32 -16.75 -0.11 4.66
N SER A 33 -16.53 -1.17 5.43
CA SER A 33 -16.85 -1.21 6.86
C SER A 33 -16.04 -0.17 7.65
N LEU A 34 -14.76 0.02 7.34
CA LEU A 34 -13.93 1.03 7.99
C LEU A 34 -14.49 2.44 7.78
N VAL A 35 -14.87 2.78 6.55
CA VAL A 35 -15.48 4.09 6.24
C VAL A 35 -16.79 4.29 7.01
N GLU A 36 -17.63 3.27 7.12
CA GLU A 36 -18.87 3.35 7.90
C GLU A 36 -18.59 3.48 9.40
N TRP A 37 -17.61 2.76 9.94
CA TRP A 37 -17.22 2.90 11.36
C TRP A 37 -16.69 4.30 11.68
N ILE A 38 -15.92 4.92 10.79
CA ILE A 38 -15.45 6.30 10.96
C ILE A 38 -16.66 7.25 11.11
N LYS A 39 -17.68 7.13 10.25
CA LYS A 39 -18.91 7.93 10.35
C LYS A 39 -19.62 7.72 11.69
N ILE A 40 -19.73 6.46 12.13
CA ILE A 40 -20.36 6.11 13.41
C ILE A 40 -19.59 6.73 14.58
N TRP A 41 -18.27 6.64 14.60
CA TRP A 41 -17.45 7.21 15.67
C TRP A 41 -17.56 8.73 15.73
N GLU A 42 -17.50 9.41 14.59
CA GLU A 42 -17.65 10.87 14.53
C GLU A 42 -19.08 11.31 14.96
N ALA A 43 -20.10 10.61 14.51
CA ALA A 43 -21.48 10.89 14.92
C ALA A 43 -21.69 10.67 16.42
N LYS A 44 -21.15 9.58 16.97
CA LYS A 44 -21.22 9.28 18.40
C LYS A 44 -20.44 10.28 19.25
N GLY A 45 -19.26 10.69 18.80
CA GLY A 45 -18.47 11.75 19.45
C GLY A 45 -19.27 13.05 19.52
N LYS A 46 -19.90 13.45 18.40
CA LYS A 46 -20.75 14.65 18.35
C LYS A 46 -21.95 14.57 19.31
N GLU A 47 -22.63 13.41 19.36
CA GLU A 47 -23.74 13.15 20.29
C GLU A 47 -23.31 13.32 21.76
N LEU A 48 -22.08 12.89 22.09
CA LEU A 48 -21.51 13.00 23.44
C LEU A 48 -20.88 14.38 23.74
N GLY A 49 -20.95 15.32 22.82
CA GLY A 49 -20.35 16.65 22.98
C GLY A 49 -18.82 16.65 22.81
N TRP A 50 -18.22 15.59 22.25
CA TRP A 50 -16.81 15.50 21.97
C TRP A 50 -16.49 16.02 20.57
N ASN A 51 -15.33 16.63 20.42
CA ASN A 51 -14.83 17.04 19.11
C ASN A 51 -14.04 15.88 18.45
N THR A 52 -14.71 14.75 18.24
CA THR A 52 -14.12 13.58 17.59
C THR A 52 -13.93 13.86 16.10
N LYS A 53 -12.70 13.75 15.62
CA LYS A 53 -12.31 14.03 14.25
C LYS A 53 -11.36 12.93 13.77
N ILE A 54 -11.62 12.38 12.61
CA ILE A 54 -10.70 11.52 11.87
C ILE A 54 -10.41 12.22 10.54
N ASP A 55 -9.16 12.61 10.32
CA ASP A 55 -8.76 13.39 9.16
C ASP A 55 -8.46 12.52 7.95
N GLY A 56 -7.96 11.33 8.17
CA GLY A 56 -7.52 10.46 7.08
C GLY A 56 -7.67 8.98 7.33
N ILE A 57 -7.57 8.23 6.24
CA ILE A 57 -7.54 6.77 6.21
C ILE A 57 -6.20 6.36 5.61
N GLY A 58 -5.48 5.49 6.33
CA GLY A 58 -4.25 4.86 5.87
C GLY A 58 -4.50 3.40 5.49
N THR A 59 -3.92 2.96 4.39
CA THR A 59 -3.82 1.55 4.03
C THR A 59 -2.36 1.11 4.05
N GLN A 60 -2.05 -0.02 4.71
CA GLN A 60 -0.68 -0.53 4.76
C GLN A 60 -0.21 -0.98 3.37
N MET A 61 -1.03 -1.69 2.62
CA MET A 61 -0.74 -2.20 1.28
C MET A 61 0.48 -3.14 1.21
N HIS A 62 0.51 -4.15 2.08
CA HIS A 62 1.44 -5.28 1.95
C HIS A 62 0.93 -6.25 0.90
N ILE A 63 1.34 -6.07 -0.34
CA ILE A 63 0.79 -6.76 -1.51
C ILE A 63 1.77 -7.76 -2.13
N SER A 64 1.34 -8.44 -3.18
CA SER A 64 2.20 -9.24 -4.04
C SER A 64 1.83 -9.04 -5.51
N TYR A 65 2.83 -9.12 -6.38
CA TYR A 65 2.61 -9.33 -7.79
C TYR A 65 2.32 -10.82 -8.05
N TYR A 66 1.36 -11.12 -8.91
CA TYR A 66 0.98 -12.49 -9.28
C TYR A 66 1.23 -12.71 -10.77
N GLU A 67 1.95 -13.78 -11.11
CA GLU A 67 2.12 -14.19 -12.51
C GLU A 67 0.81 -14.66 -13.16
N ASN A 68 -0.12 -15.18 -12.38
CA ASN A 68 -1.44 -15.54 -12.86
C ASN A 68 -2.22 -14.25 -13.19
N GLU A 69 -2.46 -14.03 -14.50
CA GLU A 69 -3.09 -12.81 -15.00
C GLU A 69 -4.49 -12.56 -14.43
N GLN A 70 -5.29 -13.61 -14.19
CA GLN A 70 -6.65 -13.47 -13.65
C GLN A 70 -6.59 -13.00 -12.19
N ILE A 71 -5.67 -13.58 -11.40
CA ILE A 71 -5.45 -13.15 -10.01
C ILE A 71 -4.92 -11.72 -9.99
N GLN A 72 -3.91 -11.42 -10.82
CA GLN A 72 -3.34 -10.08 -10.90
C GLN A 72 -4.38 -9.02 -11.28
N GLN A 73 -5.28 -9.33 -12.21
CA GLN A 73 -6.36 -8.43 -12.59
C GLN A 73 -7.38 -8.24 -11.45
N SER A 74 -7.70 -9.31 -10.71
CA SER A 74 -8.55 -9.23 -9.51
C SER A 74 -7.95 -8.27 -8.47
N LYS A 75 -6.63 -8.40 -8.18
CA LYS A 75 -5.91 -7.50 -7.27
C LYS A 75 -5.95 -6.06 -7.74
N LYS A 76 -5.69 -5.81 -9.03
CA LYS A 76 -5.79 -4.47 -9.62
C LYS A 76 -7.17 -3.86 -9.43
N ASN A 77 -8.23 -4.60 -9.74
CA ASN A 77 -9.60 -4.12 -9.58
C ASN A 77 -9.91 -3.77 -8.12
N ALA A 78 -9.46 -4.59 -7.17
CA ALA A 78 -9.68 -4.36 -5.75
C ALA A 78 -8.90 -3.13 -5.23
N ILE A 79 -7.68 -2.90 -5.70
CA ILE A 79 -6.89 -1.70 -5.38
C ILE A 79 -7.60 -0.44 -5.90
N GLU A 80 -8.04 -0.43 -7.16
CA GLU A 80 -8.80 0.71 -7.70
C GLU A 80 -10.08 0.98 -6.90
N ASN A 81 -10.84 -0.08 -6.58
CA ASN A 81 -12.06 0.05 -5.80
C ASN A 81 -11.77 0.59 -4.39
N MET A 82 -10.72 0.13 -3.73
CA MET A 82 -10.29 0.66 -2.43
C MET A 82 -10.04 2.17 -2.52
N PHE A 83 -9.23 2.64 -3.47
CA PHE A 83 -8.97 4.07 -3.64
C PHE A 83 -10.25 4.87 -3.91
N LYS A 84 -11.18 4.35 -4.75
CA LYS A 84 -12.48 4.99 -4.99
C LYS A 84 -13.31 5.12 -3.72
N ILE A 85 -13.35 4.06 -2.90
CA ILE A 85 -14.10 4.06 -1.63
C ILE A 85 -13.47 5.05 -0.62
N MET A 86 -12.14 5.04 -0.50
CA MET A 86 -11.43 5.96 0.38
C MET A 86 -11.63 7.41 -0.07
N ALA A 87 -11.48 7.71 -1.36
CA ALA A 87 -11.72 9.04 -1.93
C ALA A 87 -13.17 9.53 -1.72
N ALA A 88 -14.14 8.64 -1.91
CA ALA A 88 -15.57 8.96 -1.68
C ALA A 88 -15.89 9.29 -0.21
N SER A 89 -15.05 8.92 0.74
CA SER A 89 -15.21 9.28 2.15
C SER A 89 -14.96 10.76 2.44
N GLY A 90 -14.31 11.48 1.53
CA GLY A 90 -13.88 12.88 1.72
C GLY A 90 -12.65 13.03 2.66
N LYS A 91 -12.11 11.93 3.18
CA LYS A 91 -10.95 11.92 4.08
C LYS A 91 -9.63 12.00 3.30
N LEU A 92 -8.56 12.42 3.97
CA LEU A 92 -7.21 12.27 3.44
C LEU A 92 -6.89 10.78 3.24
N VAL A 93 -6.18 10.46 2.17
CA VAL A 93 -5.83 9.09 1.79
C VAL A 93 -4.32 8.92 1.82
N ARG A 94 -3.85 7.93 2.59
CA ARG A 94 -2.43 7.58 2.69
C ARG A 94 -2.21 6.11 2.39
N VAL A 95 -1.17 5.81 1.62
CA VAL A 95 -0.54 4.48 1.60
C VAL A 95 0.63 4.53 2.57
N SER A 96 0.56 3.74 3.66
CA SER A 96 1.45 3.92 4.80
C SER A 96 2.67 2.99 4.80
N GLU A 97 2.58 1.82 4.15
CA GLU A 97 3.56 0.75 4.31
C GLU A 97 3.69 -0.11 3.03
N LEU A 98 3.65 0.51 1.84
CA LEU A 98 3.69 -0.23 0.59
C LEU A 98 4.93 -1.10 0.49
N ASP A 99 4.73 -2.40 0.36
CA ASP A 99 5.74 -3.37 -0.08
C ASP A 99 5.11 -4.41 -1.00
N MET A 100 5.95 -5.10 -1.79
CA MET A 100 5.46 -6.03 -2.81
C MET A 100 6.30 -7.30 -2.85
N GLY A 101 5.69 -8.44 -2.52
CA GLY A 101 6.26 -9.76 -2.78
C GLY A 101 5.98 -10.24 -4.21
N TYR A 102 6.35 -11.48 -4.49
CA TYR A 102 6.17 -12.13 -5.78
C TYR A 102 5.57 -13.52 -5.63
N VAL A 103 4.53 -13.83 -6.41
CA VAL A 103 3.87 -15.14 -6.45
C VAL A 103 3.93 -15.67 -7.88
N ASP A 104 4.49 -16.88 -8.07
CA ASP A 104 4.62 -17.51 -9.38
C ASP A 104 3.27 -18.02 -9.94
N ALA A 105 3.32 -18.53 -11.17
CA ALA A 105 2.14 -19.07 -11.86
C ALA A 105 1.47 -20.26 -11.12
N ASN A 106 2.20 -20.94 -10.24
CA ASN A 106 1.69 -22.05 -9.42
C ASN A 106 1.13 -21.60 -8.07
N GLY A 107 1.12 -20.28 -7.80
CA GLY A 107 0.66 -19.71 -6.54
C GLY A 107 1.68 -19.81 -5.40
N LYS A 108 2.97 -20.03 -5.72
CA LYS A 108 4.03 -20.13 -4.73
C LYS A 108 4.74 -18.78 -4.56
N THR A 109 4.94 -18.38 -3.30
CA THR A 109 5.79 -17.22 -2.97
C THR A 109 7.23 -17.47 -3.44
N VAL A 110 7.80 -16.49 -4.12
CA VAL A 110 9.16 -16.54 -4.68
C VAL A 110 10.08 -15.69 -3.81
N THR A 111 11.21 -16.28 -3.40
CA THR A 111 12.23 -15.55 -2.64
C THR A 111 13.27 -14.92 -3.58
N THR A 112 14.03 -13.95 -3.06
CA THR A 112 15.17 -13.34 -3.75
C THR A 112 16.20 -14.41 -4.19
N GLU A 113 16.47 -15.41 -3.32
CA GLU A 113 17.36 -16.52 -3.65
C GLU A 113 16.85 -17.35 -4.85
N MET A 114 15.53 -17.58 -4.92
CA MET A 114 14.93 -18.29 -6.06
C MET A 114 15.06 -17.49 -7.35
N LEU A 115 14.83 -16.16 -7.31
CA LEU A 115 15.04 -15.28 -8.47
C LEU A 115 16.49 -15.29 -8.93
N GLN A 116 17.45 -15.26 -8.01
CA GLN A 116 18.88 -15.26 -8.34
C GLN A 116 19.36 -16.54 -9.04
N LYS A 117 18.65 -17.67 -8.85
CA LYS A 117 18.95 -18.95 -9.53
C LYS A 117 18.43 -19.01 -10.96
N LEU A 118 17.57 -18.07 -11.38
CA LEU A 118 17.04 -18.02 -12.73
C LEU A 118 18.06 -17.46 -13.73
N PRO A 119 17.94 -17.79 -15.02
CA PRO A 119 18.66 -17.08 -16.08
C PRO A 119 18.43 -15.56 -15.96
N ILE A 120 19.46 -14.76 -16.22
CA ILE A 120 19.43 -13.30 -16.01
C ILE A 120 18.24 -12.66 -16.72
N ALA A 121 17.96 -13.04 -17.98
CA ALA A 121 16.86 -12.48 -18.76
C ALA A 121 15.48 -12.77 -18.11
N GLU A 122 15.28 -13.99 -17.59
CA GLU A 122 14.06 -14.37 -16.91
C GLU A 122 13.87 -13.62 -15.58
N ARG A 123 14.94 -13.54 -14.78
CA ARG A 123 14.93 -12.76 -13.53
C ARG A 123 14.58 -11.31 -13.78
N LEU A 124 15.24 -10.65 -14.73
CA LEU A 124 14.98 -9.25 -15.05
C LEU A 124 13.55 -9.01 -15.55
N ALA A 125 12.97 -9.96 -16.32
CA ALA A 125 11.59 -9.86 -16.76
C ALA A 125 10.62 -9.88 -15.57
N LYS A 126 10.84 -10.77 -14.57
CA LYS A 126 10.03 -10.87 -13.36
C LYS A 126 10.17 -9.61 -12.48
N GLU A 127 11.39 -9.16 -12.25
CA GLU A 127 11.65 -7.93 -11.49
C GLU A 127 11.06 -6.68 -12.16
N LYS A 128 11.10 -6.64 -13.52
CA LYS A 128 10.47 -5.57 -14.29
C LYS A 128 8.95 -5.58 -14.12
N ALA A 129 8.31 -6.74 -14.14
CA ALA A 129 6.86 -6.85 -13.92
C ALA A 129 6.44 -6.30 -12.55
N MET A 130 7.25 -6.53 -11.50
CA MET A 130 7.03 -5.87 -10.20
C MET A 130 7.17 -4.35 -10.31
N GLY A 131 8.21 -3.85 -11.00
CA GLY A 131 8.41 -2.42 -11.22
C GLY A 131 7.24 -1.78 -11.96
N ASP A 132 6.76 -2.42 -13.03
CA ASP A 132 5.60 -1.96 -13.79
C ASP A 132 4.32 -1.93 -12.91
N PHE A 133 4.19 -2.86 -11.96
CA PHE A 133 3.06 -2.87 -11.04
C PHE A 133 3.17 -1.78 -9.96
N TYR A 134 4.35 -1.50 -9.42
CA TYR A 134 4.58 -0.32 -8.57
C TYR A 134 4.16 0.98 -9.28
N LYS A 135 4.65 1.17 -10.50
CA LYS A 135 4.29 2.33 -11.33
C LYS A 135 2.78 2.46 -11.48
N TRP A 136 2.11 1.36 -11.83
CA TRP A 136 0.66 1.34 -12.02
C TRP A 136 -0.09 1.71 -10.73
N ILE A 137 0.29 1.17 -9.56
CA ILE A 137 -0.35 1.47 -8.28
C ILE A 137 -0.25 2.96 -7.96
N ILE A 138 0.94 3.52 -8.09
CA ILE A 138 1.20 4.92 -7.77
C ILE A 138 0.43 5.84 -8.71
N GLN A 139 0.43 5.55 -10.01
CA GLN A 139 -0.37 6.29 -10.99
C GLN A 139 -1.87 6.21 -10.66
N LYS A 140 -2.39 5.03 -10.26
CA LYS A 140 -3.79 4.87 -9.87
C LYS A 140 -4.14 5.63 -8.59
N TYR A 141 -3.24 5.71 -7.64
CA TYR A 141 -3.42 6.57 -6.47
C TYR A 141 -3.62 8.04 -6.89
N PHE A 142 -2.74 8.58 -7.72
CA PHE A 142 -2.83 9.97 -8.17
C PHE A 142 -4.01 10.23 -9.13
N GLU A 143 -4.41 9.24 -9.93
CA GLU A 143 -5.55 9.33 -10.84
C GLU A 143 -6.90 9.33 -10.09
N ILE A 144 -7.05 8.48 -9.08
CA ILE A 144 -8.34 8.21 -8.42
C ILE A 144 -8.56 9.12 -7.21
N VAL A 145 -7.51 9.35 -6.42
CA VAL A 145 -7.63 10.16 -5.21
C VAL A 145 -7.54 11.65 -5.57
N PRO A 146 -8.55 12.47 -5.24
CA PRO A 146 -8.50 13.91 -5.50
C PRO A 146 -7.28 14.56 -4.87
N THR A 147 -6.65 15.50 -5.55
CA THR A 147 -5.41 16.16 -5.09
C THR A 147 -5.50 16.69 -3.65
N ALA A 148 -6.65 17.26 -3.27
CA ALA A 148 -6.86 17.77 -1.92
C ALA A 148 -6.93 16.68 -0.83
N GLN A 149 -7.08 15.41 -1.23
CA GLN A 149 -7.11 14.25 -0.32
C GLN A 149 -5.81 13.42 -0.37
N GLN A 150 -4.88 13.73 -1.27
CA GLN A 150 -3.62 13.02 -1.41
C GLN A 150 -2.69 13.37 -0.23
N TYR A 151 -2.45 12.41 0.66
CA TYR A 151 -1.54 12.62 1.79
C TYR A 151 -0.15 12.02 1.56
N GLY A 152 -0.05 10.98 0.72
CA GLY A 152 1.23 10.43 0.28
C GLY A 152 1.31 8.90 0.31
N ILE A 153 2.45 8.40 -0.16
CA ILE A 153 2.79 6.99 -0.23
C ILE A 153 4.13 6.79 0.46
N THR A 154 4.17 5.83 1.39
CA THR A 154 5.40 5.43 2.10
C THR A 154 5.76 4.00 1.72
N GLN A 155 7.00 3.78 1.29
CA GLN A 155 7.57 2.45 1.09
C GLN A 155 7.96 1.85 2.46
N TRP A 156 7.61 0.57 2.68
CA TRP A 156 7.90 -0.13 3.94
C TRP A 156 9.33 -0.67 3.96
N CYS A 157 9.66 -1.54 3.02
CA CYS A 157 10.98 -2.15 2.94
C CYS A 157 11.89 -1.39 1.96
N ILE A 158 13.04 -0.90 2.45
CA ILE A 158 14.05 -0.28 1.57
C ILE A 158 14.75 -1.37 0.75
N THR A 159 15.26 -2.41 1.41
CA THR A 159 15.91 -3.57 0.78
C THR A 159 14.98 -4.78 0.75
N ASP A 160 15.36 -5.78 -0.03
CA ASP A 160 14.78 -7.11 0.05
C ASP A 160 14.84 -7.66 1.49
N SER A 161 13.92 -8.55 1.82
CA SER A 161 13.88 -9.14 3.14
C SER A 161 14.97 -10.22 3.28
N PRO A 162 15.81 -10.18 4.33
CA PRO A 162 16.76 -11.26 4.62
C PRO A 162 16.07 -12.60 4.85
N ALA A 163 16.77 -13.71 4.59
CA ALA A 163 16.24 -15.06 4.73
C ALA A 163 15.85 -15.44 6.18
N ASP A 164 16.38 -14.75 7.17
CA ASP A 164 16.11 -14.91 8.60
C ASP A 164 15.18 -13.82 9.17
N SER A 165 14.69 -12.91 8.33
CA SER A 165 13.76 -11.84 8.74
C SER A 165 12.46 -12.40 9.32
N GLY A 166 11.91 -11.72 10.33
CA GLY A 166 10.56 -11.95 10.82
C GLY A 166 9.46 -11.43 9.89
N TRP A 167 9.81 -10.55 8.95
CA TRP A 167 8.87 -9.98 7.98
C TRP A 167 9.19 -10.47 6.57
N ARG A 168 8.21 -11.09 5.87
CA ARG A 168 8.26 -11.53 4.46
C ARG A 168 9.60 -12.21 4.11
N LYS A 169 9.96 -13.15 4.91
CA LYS A 169 11.20 -13.91 4.99
C LYS A 169 11.80 -14.27 3.63
N GLY A 170 12.88 -13.59 3.25
CA GLY A 170 13.59 -13.83 1.99
C GLY A 170 12.89 -13.30 0.73
N GLU A 171 11.75 -12.62 0.84
CA GLU A 171 11.01 -12.11 -0.32
C GLU A 171 11.67 -10.85 -0.94
N PRO A 172 11.47 -10.63 -2.26
CA PRO A 172 12.06 -9.51 -3.01
C PRO A 172 11.28 -8.18 -2.83
N VAL A 173 10.97 -7.80 -1.58
CA VAL A 173 10.05 -6.70 -1.23
C VAL A 173 10.64 -5.30 -1.33
N GLY A 174 11.96 -5.18 -1.43
CA GLY A 174 12.65 -3.89 -1.44
C GLY A 174 12.71 -3.22 -2.80
N LEU A 175 12.99 -1.93 -2.78
CA LEU A 175 13.37 -1.14 -3.96
C LEU A 175 14.86 -1.34 -4.32
N TRP A 176 15.65 -1.82 -3.37
CA TRP A 176 17.05 -2.21 -3.50
C TRP A 176 17.24 -3.67 -3.12
N THR A 177 18.30 -4.27 -3.63
CA THR A 177 18.79 -5.56 -3.19
C THR A 177 19.41 -5.47 -1.78
N LEU A 178 19.74 -6.62 -1.18
CA LEU A 178 20.43 -6.65 0.13
C LEU A 178 21.82 -6.00 0.12
N ASP A 179 22.46 -5.93 -1.04
CA ASP A 179 23.74 -5.26 -1.26
C ASP A 179 23.57 -3.84 -1.84
N TYR A 180 22.38 -3.25 -1.69
CA TYR A 180 22.04 -1.87 -2.04
C TYR A 180 22.13 -1.53 -3.53
N GLN A 181 21.93 -2.50 -4.42
CA GLN A 181 21.77 -2.23 -5.85
C GLN A 181 20.31 -1.86 -6.15
N ARG A 182 20.09 -0.88 -7.02
CA ARG A 182 18.74 -0.47 -7.46
C ARG A 182 18.09 -1.58 -8.27
N LYS A 183 16.86 -1.90 -7.94
CA LYS A 183 16.02 -2.86 -8.67
C LYS A 183 15.11 -2.15 -9.67
N PRO A 184 14.52 -2.88 -10.66
CA PRO A 184 13.44 -2.35 -11.49
C PRO A 184 12.25 -1.78 -10.68
N ALA A 185 11.99 -2.31 -9.49
CA ALA A 185 11.00 -1.78 -8.54
C ALA A 185 11.26 -0.32 -8.16
N TYR A 186 12.54 0.08 -7.98
CA TYR A 186 12.91 1.48 -7.74
C TYR A 186 12.52 2.38 -8.91
N ALA A 187 12.83 1.95 -10.14
CA ALA A 187 12.48 2.71 -11.34
C ALA A 187 10.96 2.86 -11.47
N GLY A 188 10.22 1.76 -11.31
CA GLY A 188 8.76 1.78 -11.35
C GLY A 188 8.14 2.69 -10.30
N PHE A 189 8.66 2.67 -9.06
CA PHE A 189 8.21 3.56 -7.99
C PHE A 189 8.46 5.03 -8.37
N ALA A 190 9.68 5.38 -8.81
CA ALA A 190 10.05 6.74 -9.18
C ALA A 190 9.27 7.26 -10.40
N GLU A 191 9.07 6.42 -11.41
CA GLU A 191 8.30 6.78 -12.62
C GLU A 191 6.79 6.93 -12.34
N GLY A 192 6.27 6.23 -11.34
CA GLY A 192 4.88 6.37 -10.92
C GLY A 192 4.57 7.73 -10.28
N LEU A 193 5.59 8.41 -9.75
CA LEU A 193 5.48 9.74 -9.12
C LEU A 193 5.53 10.91 -10.12
N GLN A 194 5.84 10.65 -11.38
CA GLN A 194 5.92 11.65 -12.46
C GLN A 194 4.58 11.84 -13.15
#